data_fed71c8805ebbfbd1331d9b4b24ca4f2
#
_entry.id   fed71c8805ebbfbd1331d9b4b24ca4f2
#
_cell.length_a   1.000
_cell.length_b   1.000
_cell.length_c   1.000
_cell.angle_alpha   90.00
_cell.angle_beta   90.00
_cell.angle_gamma   90.00
#
_symmetry.space_group_name_H-M   'P 1'
#
loop_
_entity.id
_entity.type
_entity.pdbx_description
1 polymer ?
#
loop_
_entity_poly.entity_id
_entity_poly.type
_entity_poly.pdbx_seq_one_letter_code
_entity_poly.pdbx_strand_id
1 'polypeptide(L)'
;KSYAFCSDTAFSTKIIPWIRNVNVLYHEATFLETEKRLAPKTKHATAKEAATIAREANVGMLILGHFSTRYQSLDLFKEEAKTIFPNVELADDGKEFDL
;
A
#
# COMPACT_ATOMS: atom_id res chain seq x y z
N LYS A 1 9.75 6.04 -16.72
CA LYS A 1 9.34 5.47 -15.42
C LYS A 1 8.11 4.60 -15.58
N SER A 2 8.03 3.56 -14.81
CA SER A 2 6.87 2.66 -14.82
C SER A 2 6.08 2.80 -13.53
N TYR A 3 4.76 2.64 -13.66
CA TYR A 3 3.82 2.80 -12.55
C TYR A 3 2.85 1.64 -12.53
N ALA A 4 2.38 1.27 -11.34
CA ALA A 4 1.33 0.28 -11.18
C ALA A 4 0.33 0.79 -10.15
N PHE A 5 -0.94 0.44 -10.36
CA PHE A 5 -2.04 0.84 -9.51
C PHE A 5 -2.80 -0.39 -9.02
N CYS A 6 -2.93 -0.53 -7.71
CA CYS A 6 -3.71 -1.61 -7.09
C CYS A 6 -4.67 -0.98 -6.08
N SER A 7 -5.93 -0.86 -6.45
CA SER A 7 -6.96 -0.28 -5.57
C SER A 7 -8.15 -1.23 -5.46
N ASP A 8 -8.88 -1.11 -4.36
CA ASP A 8 -10.07 -1.93 -4.07
C ASP A 8 -9.78 -3.43 -4.17
N THR A 9 -8.62 -3.84 -3.66
CA THR A 9 -8.20 -5.22 -3.77
C THR A 9 -7.69 -5.75 -2.42
N ALA A 10 -8.10 -6.96 -2.08
CA ALA A 10 -7.55 -7.67 -0.95
C ALA A 10 -6.12 -8.10 -1.25
N PHE A 11 -5.38 -8.46 -0.21
CA PHE A 11 -4.01 -8.94 -0.37
C PHE A 11 -3.97 -10.14 -1.33
N SER A 12 -3.11 -10.05 -2.34
CA SER A 12 -2.93 -11.14 -3.29
C SER A 12 -1.53 -11.06 -3.90
N THR A 13 -0.80 -12.17 -3.77
CA THR A 13 0.53 -12.27 -4.38
C THR A 13 0.47 -12.54 -5.88
N LYS A 14 -0.72 -12.80 -6.41
CA LYS A 14 -0.87 -13.11 -7.85
C LYS A 14 -0.53 -11.94 -8.75
N ILE A 15 -0.57 -10.71 -8.23
CA ILE A 15 -0.25 -9.53 -9.02
C ILE A 15 1.26 -9.29 -9.15
N ILE A 16 2.07 -9.92 -8.30
CA ILE A 16 3.51 -9.64 -8.24
C ILE A 16 4.21 -9.78 -9.60
N PRO A 17 3.98 -10.84 -10.39
CA PRO A 17 4.64 -10.94 -11.69
C PRO A 17 4.34 -9.79 -12.64
N TRP A 18 3.16 -9.18 -12.50
CA TRP A 18 2.71 -8.09 -13.39
C TRP A 18 3.29 -6.75 -13.02
N ILE A 19 3.70 -6.56 -11.75
CA ILE A 19 4.20 -5.27 -11.25
C ILE A 19 5.68 -5.33 -10.86
N ARG A 20 6.34 -6.43 -11.15
CA ARG A 20 7.74 -6.63 -10.74
C ARG A 20 8.63 -5.53 -11.32
N ASN A 21 9.44 -4.93 -10.45
CA ASN A 21 10.42 -3.90 -10.80
C ASN A 21 9.84 -2.59 -11.35
N VAL A 22 8.54 -2.31 -11.14
CA VAL A 22 8.02 -0.99 -11.50
C VAL A 22 8.66 0.08 -10.61
N ASN A 23 8.78 1.29 -11.12
CA ASN A 23 9.38 2.38 -10.36
C ASN A 23 8.51 2.80 -9.19
N VAL A 24 7.18 2.89 -9.41
CA VAL A 24 6.24 3.33 -8.39
C VAL A 24 5.04 2.38 -8.35
N LEU A 25 4.71 1.87 -7.17
CA LEU A 25 3.49 1.11 -6.95
C LEU A 25 2.57 1.92 -6.05
N TYR A 26 1.38 2.24 -6.55
CA TYR A 26 0.29 2.73 -5.70
C TYR A 26 -0.54 1.53 -5.28
N HIS A 27 -0.70 1.33 -3.97
CA HIS A 27 -1.49 0.22 -3.45
C HIS A 27 -2.40 0.74 -2.36
N GLU A 28 -3.65 0.27 -2.37
CA GLU A 28 -4.56 0.66 -1.30
C GLU A 28 -4.13 0.04 0.02
N ALA A 29 -4.40 0.76 1.12
CA ALA A 29 -4.11 0.32 2.47
C ALA A 29 -5.21 0.86 3.37
N THR A 30 -6.37 0.24 3.29
CA THR A 30 -7.56 0.73 3.99
C THR A 30 -7.45 0.54 5.49
N PHE A 31 -6.78 -0.52 5.94
CA PHE A 31 -6.68 -0.88 7.35
C PHE A 31 -5.25 -1.07 7.82
N LEU A 32 -5.02 -0.88 9.12
CA LEU A 32 -3.80 -1.30 9.78
C LEU A 32 -3.88 -2.79 10.10
N GLU A 33 -2.74 -3.42 10.34
CA GLU A 33 -2.67 -4.86 10.62
C GLU A 33 -3.52 -5.26 11.83
N THR A 34 -3.69 -4.35 12.80
CA THR A 34 -4.53 -4.59 13.96
C THR A 34 -5.99 -4.85 13.59
N GLU A 35 -6.40 -4.37 12.40
CA GLU A 35 -7.75 -4.56 11.87
C GLU A 35 -7.78 -5.56 10.72
N LYS A 36 -6.78 -6.42 10.64
CA LYS A 36 -6.62 -7.37 9.54
C LYS A 36 -7.86 -8.23 9.31
N ARG A 37 -8.57 -8.56 10.37
CA ARG A 37 -9.79 -9.38 10.27
C ARG A 37 -10.88 -8.75 9.38
N LEU A 38 -10.84 -7.41 9.21
CA LEU A 38 -11.80 -6.70 8.38
C LEU A 38 -11.40 -6.66 6.91
N ALA A 39 -10.11 -6.75 6.63
CA ALA A 39 -9.59 -6.57 5.28
C ALA A 39 -10.16 -7.59 4.27
N PRO A 40 -10.13 -8.91 4.56
CA PRO A 40 -10.67 -9.89 3.61
C PRO A 40 -12.17 -9.74 3.38
N LYS A 41 -12.93 -9.37 4.41
CA LYS A 41 -14.38 -9.21 4.32
C LYS A 41 -14.76 -8.04 3.43
N THR A 42 -13.95 -7.00 3.39
CA THR A 42 -14.20 -5.79 2.61
C THR A 42 -13.43 -5.78 1.30
N LYS A 43 -12.60 -6.80 1.03
CA LYS A 43 -11.74 -6.89 -0.14
C LYS A 43 -10.73 -5.74 -0.20
N HIS A 44 -10.21 -5.36 0.96
CA HIS A 44 -9.18 -4.33 1.09
C HIS A 44 -7.94 -4.91 1.78
N ALA A 45 -6.82 -4.25 1.60
CA ALA A 45 -5.55 -4.67 2.17
C ALA A 45 -5.16 -3.82 3.37
N THR A 46 -4.25 -4.35 4.19
CA THR A 46 -3.62 -3.59 5.27
C THR A 46 -2.34 -2.94 4.74
N ALA A 47 -1.80 -1.96 5.48
CA ALA A 47 -0.54 -1.32 5.14
C ALA A 47 0.60 -2.35 5.07
N LYS A 48 0.63 -3.29 6.01
CA LYS A 48 1.65 -4.34 6.03
C LYS A 48 1.55 -5.25 4.81
N GLU A 49 0.32 -5.57 4.39
CA GLU A 49 0.10 -6.39 3.20
C GLU A 49 0.57 -5.67 1.94
N ALA A 50 0.25 -4.38 1.80
CA ALA A 50 0.70 -3.59 0.66
C ALA A 50 2.23 -3.52 0.62
N ALA A 51 2.87 -3.32 1.77
CA ALA A 51 4.33 -3.28 1.87
C ALA A 51 4.95 -4.62 1.50
N THR A 52 4.30 -5.73 1.86
CA THR A 52 4.77 -7.06 1.48
C THR A 52 4.77 -7.23 -0.04
N ILE A 53 3.69 -6.79 -0.70
CA ILE A 53 3.62 -6.83 -2.17
C ILE A 53 4.75 -5.99 -2.77
N ALA A 54 4.98 -4.78 -2.27
CA ALA A 54 6.04 -3.90 -2.76
C ALA A 54 7.41 -4.54 -2.63
N ARG A 55 7.68 -5.18 -1.49
CA ARG A 55 8.96 -5.86 -1.24
C ARG A 55 9.15 -7.04 -2.21
N GLU A 56 8.14 -7.89 -2.33
CA GLU A 56 8.23 -9.08 -3.18
C GLU A 56 8.32 -8.73 -4.65
N ALA A 57 7.70 -7.62 -5.07
CA ALA A 57 7.75 -7.16 -6.45
C ALA A 57 8.98 -6.29 -6.74
N ASN A 58 9.77 -5.96 -5.71
CA ASN A 58 10.97 -5.13 -5.85
C ASN A 58 10.70 -3.80 -6.55
N VAL A 59 9.64 -3.11 -6.11
CA VAL A 59 9.30 -1.81 -6.68
C VAL A 59 10.24 -0.72 -6.14
N GLY A 60 10.32 0.42 -6.83
CA GLY A 60 11.18 1.52 -6.38
C GLY A 60 10.61 2.32 -5.23
N MET A 61 9.30 2.58 -5.26
CA MET A 61 8.60 3.35 -4.24
C MET A 61 7.19 2.80 -4.07
N LEU A 62 6.71 2.76 -2.83
CA LEU A 62 5.34 2.40 -2.50
C LEU A 62 4.58 3.65 -2.07
N ILE A 63 3.43 3.90 -2.69
CA ILE A 63 2.51 4.96 -2.26
C ILE A 63 1.25 4.27 -1.72
N LEU A 64 0.91 4.55 -0.47
CA LEU A 64 -0.29 4.01 0.17
C LEU A 64 -1.44 5.00 0.06
N GLY A 65 -2.64 4.50 -0.19
CA GLY A 65 -3.84 5.34 -0.28
C GLY A 65 -5.10 4.58 0.09
N HIS A 66 -6.24 5.24 -0.08
CA HIS A 66 -7.57 4.64 0.18
C HIS A 66 -7.75 4.22 1.65
N PHE A 67 -7.39 5.13 2.56
CA PHE A 67 -7.45 4.85 4.01
C PHE A 67 -8.87 4.88 4.53
N SER A 68 -9.17 4.01 5.51
CA SER A 68 -10.45 4.03 6.19
C SER A 68 -10.61 5.33 7.00
N THR A 69 -11.82 5.88 7.03
CA THR A 69 -12.10 7.10 7.77
C THR A 69 -12.06 6.90 9.28
N ARG A 70 -11.97 5.66 9.76
CA ARG A 70 -11.86 5.38 11.19
C ARG A 70 -10.55 5.87 11.80
N TYR A 71 -9.53 6.11 10.98
CA TYR A 71 -8.21 6.53 11.46
C TYR A 71 -8.08 8.04 11.42
N GLN A 72 -7.68 8.64 12.55
CA GLN A 72 -7.47 10.09 12.64
C GLN A 72 -6.08 10.48 12.18
N SER A 73 -5.11 9.59 12.36
CA SER A 73 -3.73 9.82 11.93
C SER A 73 -3.33 8.77 10.90
N LEU A 74 -2.80 9.21 9.77
CA LEU A 74 -2.33 8.31 8.72
C LEU A 74 -0.86 7.92 8.91
N ASP A 75 -0.16 8.54 9.85
CA ASP A 75 1.24 8.23 10.10
C ASP A 75 1.46 6.76 10.49
N LEU A 76 0.48 6.16 11.17
CA LEU A 76 0.56 4.76 11.57
C LEU A 76 0.66 3.82 10.36
N PHE A 77 0.05 4.20 9.23
CA PHE A 77 0.14 3.41 7.99
C PHE A 77 1.57 3.41 7.48
N LYS A 78 2.22 4.56 7.48
CA LYS A 78 3.60 4.68 7.01
C LYS A 78 4.55 3.92 7.93
N GLU A 79 4.36 4.04 9.25
CA GLU A 79 5.18 3.33 10.22
C GLU A 79 5.06 1.81 10.06
N GLU A 80 3.84 1.31 9.91
CA GLU A 80 3.60 -0.12 9.73
C GLU A 80 4.26 -0.63 8.45
N ALA A 81 4.08 0.07 7.34
CA ALA A 81 4.63 -0.34 6.05
C ALA A 81 6.16 -0.32 6.06
N LYS A 82 6.76 0.66 6.73
CA LYS A 82 8.22 0.80 6.76
C LYS A 82 8.92 -0.35 7.49
N THR A 83 8.21 -1.11 8.31
CA THR A 83 8.80 -2.29 8.93
C THR A 83 9.14 -3.36 7.89
N ILE A 84 8.53 -3.29 6.71
CA ILE A 84 8.69 -4.28 5.65
C ILE A 84 9.34 -3.67 4.40
N PHE A 85 8.93 -2.46 4.01
CA PHE A 85 9.43 -1.80 2.80
C PHE A 85 9.77 -0.36 3.13
N PRO A 86 11.06 0.06 3.01
CA PRO A 86 11.49 1.36 3.55
C PRO A 86 11.05 2.59 2.77
N ASN A 87 10.87 2.50 1.45
CA ASN A 87 10.57 3.68 0.62
C ASN A 87 9.06 3.84 0.43
N VAL A 88 8.38 4.37 1.46
CA VAL A 88 6.92 4.47 1.52
C VAL A 88 6.51 5.92 1.65
N GLU A 89 5.50 6.33 0.86
CA GLU A 89 4.84 7.62 0.97
C GLU A 89 3.34 7.42 1.11
N LEU A 90 2.66 8.42 1.66
CA LEU A 90 1.20 8.40 1.81
C LEU A 90 0.57 9.33 0.80
N ALA A 91 -0.48 8.86 0.13
CA ALA A 91 -1.30 9.70 -0.75
C ALA A 91 -2.43 10.29 0.07
N ASP A 92 -2.48 11.60 0.18
CA ASP A 92 -3.59 12.30 0.83
C ASP A 92 -4.02 13.48 -0.04
N ASP A 93 -5.13 14.11 0.35
CA ASP A 93 -5.68 15.22 -0.41
C ASP A 93 -4.67 16.37 -0.48
N GLY A 94 -4.42 16.83 -1.71
CA GLY A 94 -3.52 17.95 -1.93
C GLY A 94 -2.05 17.60 -1.97
N LYS A 95 -1.68 16.34 -1.72
CA LYS A 95 -0.28 15.93 -1.76
C LYS A 95 0.15 15.66 -3.20
N GLU A 96 1.27 16.23 -3.58
CA GLU A 96 1.86 16.00 -4.88
C GLU A 96 3.11 15.12 -4.75
N PHE A 97 3.34 14.29 -5.77
CA PHE A 97 4.51 13.44 -5.83
C PHE A 97 5.33 13.81 -7.05
N ASP A 98 6.63 13.95 -6.86
CA ASP A 98 7.57 14.17 -7.96
C ASP A 98 7.98 12.82 -8.52
N LEU A 99 7.21 12.35 -9.47
CA LEU A 99 7.42 11.02 -10.07
C LEU A 99 8.34 11.07 -11.33
#